data_6d1dc4e552e786db3a9a6e01da4c616b
#
_entry.id   6d1dc4e552e786db3a9a6e01da4c616b
#
_cell.length_a   1.000
_cell.length_b   1.000
_cell.length_c   1.000
_cell.angle_alpha   90.00
_cell.angle_beta   90.00
_cell.angle_gamma   90.00
#
_symmetry.space_group_name_H-M   'P 1'
#
loop_
_entity.id
_entity.type
_entity.pdbx_description
1 polymer ?
#
loop_
_entity_poly.entity_id
_entity_poly.type
_entity_poly.pdbx_seq_one_letter_code
_entity_poly.pdbx_strand_id
1 'polypeptide(L)'
;MTNDEKWFNKKMDRREFLKKAGIGGAGLALGVSGASAFFANQAKEDKKFADGEEEISFYGEHQAGITTPMQKNIYFVVLDLHTTDRETIIQLFKDWTAYSEKLVDGELVKKDNSNALLPPTDTGETVGLNPYRLTLTFGVSASFLKKMGLSDKRPKAFRDLPPFPKEQLKEKYTGGDIVIQACADDEQVAFHAVRNLVRKGRNAITMKWSQSGFAAIGDRMSTPRNLFGFKDGTANVTKEKDFDKVIWCDSKDWMQGGSYMAVRRIQMFLETWDRTNLQEQENTFGRYKDSGAPFGKKDEFDEVDLDLLPEDSHVRLAKEVDKPIYRRSYSYSDGIDESTGQFDTGLLFLSFQKDPDSFVKVLTNLGAQDKMNEYVTHIGSGLFACFGGVKKGEYLGQKLFE
;
A
#
# COMPACT_ATOMS: atom_id res chain seq x y z
N MET A 1 -17.93 -34.45 -29.40
CA MET A 1 -17.43 -33.06 -29.40
C MET A 1 -18.57 -32.21 -28.91
N THR A 2 -18.54 -31.86 -27.67
CA THR A 2 -19.62 -31.21 -26.91
C THR A 2 -19.49 -29.68 -26.98
N ASN A 3 -20.60 -29.01 -26.88
CA ASN A 3 -20.81 -27.56 -27.12
C ASN A 3 -20.09 -26.60 -26.18
N ASP A 4 -19.23 -27.08 -25.30
CA ASP A 4 -18.62 -26.28 -24.21
C ASP A 4 -17.26 -25.62 -24.54
N GLU A 5 -16.67 -25.93 -25.70
CA GLU A 5 -15.37 -25.33 -26.09
C GLU A 5 -15.46 -23.98 -26.79
N LYS A 6 -16.66 -23.42 -27.00
CA LYS A 6 -16.84 -22.16 -27.75
C LYS A 6 -16.88 -20.87 -26.92
N TRP A 7 -16.79 -20.96 -25.61
CA TRP A 7 -16.91 -19.77 -24.72
C TRP A 7 -15.59 -19.04 -24.44
N PHE A 8 -14.43 -19.68 -24.56
CA PHE A 8 -13.15 -19.12 -24.17
C PHE A 8 -12.43 -18.26 -25.23
N ASN A 9 -12.94 -18.09 -26.43
CA ASN A 9 -12.26 -17.42 -27.55
C ASN A 9 -13.02 -16.26 -28.20
N LYS A 10 -13.90 -15.55 -27.48
CA LYS A 10 -14.50 -14.34 -28.02
C LYS A 10 -13.94 -13.10 -27.31
N LYS A 11 -12.78 -12.62 -27.80
CA LYS A 11 -12.41 -11.21 -27.59
C LYS A 11 -13.54 -10.37 -28.19
N MET A 12 -14.39 -9.81 -27.33
CA MET A 12 -15.40 -8.85 -27.75
C MET A 12 -14.65 -7.57 -28.14
N ASP A 13 -14.63 -7.25 -29.43
CA ASP A 13 -14.05 -6.03 -29.96
C ASP A 13 -14.86 -4.83 -29.43
N ARG A 14 -14.15 -3.81 -28.91
CA ARG A 14 -14.74 -2.55 -28.42
C ARG A 14 -15.75 -1.94 -29.40
N ARG A 15 -15.57 -2.18 -30.69
CA ARG A 15 -16.49 -1.75 -31.75
C ARG A 15 -17.84 -2.49 -31.75
N GLU A 16 -17.86 -3.76 -31.37
CA GLU A 16 -19.11 -4.56 -31.26
C GLU A 16 -19.91 -4.19 -30.01
N PHE A 17 -19.24 -3.89 -28.90
CA PHE A 17 -19.89 -3.41 -27.69
C PHE A 17 -20.59 -2.07 -27.94
N LEU A 18 -19.93 -1.12 -28.61
CA LEU A 18 -20.50 0.19 -28.93
C LEU A 18 -21.66 0.08 -29.94
N LYS A 19 -21.64 -0.88 -30.86
CA LYS A 19 -22.76 -1.13 -31.80
C LYS A 19 -23.97 -1.75 -31.08
N LYS A 20 -23.79 -2.60 -30.09
CA LYS A 20 -24.88 -3.20 -29.30
C LYS A 20 -25.51 -2.24 -28.31
N ALA A 21 -24.74 -1.31 -27.76
CA ALA A 21 -25.23 -0.21 -26.92
C ALA A 21 -26.01 0.86 -27.73
N GLY A 22 -25.76 0.97 -29.04
CA GLY A 22 -26.40 1.95 -29.92
C GLY A 22 -27.77 1.52 -30.50
N ILE A 23 -28.23 0.28 -30.34
CA ILE A 23 -29.47 -0.23 -30.91
C ILE A 23 -30.68 -0.18 -29.93
N GLY A 24 -30.46 0.20 -28.65
CA GLY A 24 -31.52 0.32 -27.64
C GLY A 24 -32.12 1.72 -27.43
N GLY A 25 -31.80 2.71 -28.25
CA GLY A 25 -32.09 4.11 -27.98
C GLY A 25 -32.98 4.84 -28.98
N ALA A 26 -34.19 4.34 -29.27
CA ALA A 26 -35.24 5.15 -29.85
C ALA A 26 -36.32 5.40 -28.78
N GLY A 27 -36.13 6.42 -27.97
CA GLY A 27 -37.13 6.88 -27.00
C GLY A 27 -36.50 7.47 -25.73
N LEU A 28 -36.16 8.75 -25.78
CA LEU A 28 -36.28 9.78 -24.74
C LEU A 28 -35.20 10.86 -24.96
N ALA A 29 -35.55 11.80 -25.81
CA ALA A 29 -34.87 13.09 -25.90
C ALA A 29 -35.26 13.89 -24.68
N LEU A 30 -34.44 13.84 -23.64
CA LEU A 30 -34.30 14.82 -22.53
C LEU A 30 -33.40 14.19 -21.45
N GLY A 31 -32.08 14.37 -21.56
CA GLY A 31 -31.13 13.90 -20.54
C GLY A 31 -29.70 13.62 -21.02
N VAL A 32 -29.37 13.92 -22.28
CA VAL A 32 -28.12 13.47 -22.93
C VAL A 32 -26.88 14.32 -22.54
N SER A 33 -27.05 15.49 -21.91
CA SER A 33 -25.91 16.39 -21.61
C SER A 33 -25.10 15.99 -20.36
N GLY A 34 -25.72 15.31 -19.39
CA GLY A 34 -25.04 14.91 -18.15
C GLY A 34 -24.24 13.60 -18.32
N ALA A 35 -24.83 12.59 -18.94
CA ALA A 35 -24.18 11.31 -19.10
C ALA A 35 -22.97 11.35 -20.06
N SER A 36 -23.11 12.07 -21.18
CA SER A 36 -22.00 12.25 -22.14
C SER A 36 -20.85 13.06 -21.56
N ALA A 37 -21.13 14.07 -20.74
CA ALA A 37 -20.09 14.83 -20.02
C ALA A 37 -19.39 13.98 -18.95
N PHE A 38 -20.14 13.12 -18.24
CA PHE A 38 -19.59 12.20 -17.26
C PHE A 38 -18.65 11.17 -17.94
N PHE A 39 -19.10 10.51 -19.00
CA PHE A 39 -18.25 9.57 -19.75
C PHE A 39 -17.06 10.25 -20.45
N ALA A 40 -17.20 11.47 -20.93
CA ALA A 40 -16.10 12.22 -21.53
C ALA A 40 -15.06 12.64 -20.48
N ASN A 41 -15.48 13.03 -19.27
CA ASN A 41 -14.57 13.31 -18.16
C ASN A 41 -13.87 12.02 -17.67
N GLN A 42 -14.62 10.93 -17.51
CA GLN A 42 -14.06 9.63 -17.17
C GLN A 42 -12.99 9.19 -18.20
N ALA A 43 -13.28 9.31 -19.49
CA ALA A 43 -12.32 8.97 -20.54
C ALA A 43 -11.07 9.89 -20.54
N LYS A 44 -11.19 11.16 -20.13
CA LYS A 44 -10.04 12.05 -19.97
C LYS A 44 -9.21 11.70 -18.74
N GLU A 45 -9.87 11.36 -17.63
CA GLU A 45 -9.19 10.89 -16.41
C GLU A 45 -8.48 9.56 -16.67
N ASP A 46 -9.15 8.60 -17.34
CA ASP A 46 -8.55 7.33 -17.73
C ASP A 46 -7.34 7.51 -18.64
N LYS A 47 -7.39 8.50 -19.56
CA LYS A 47 -6.25 8.84 -20.42
C LYS A 47 -5.09 9.43 -19.61
N LYS A 48 -5.34 10.42 -18.75
CA LYS A 48 -4.30 10.98 -17.88
C LYS A 48 -3.65 9.91 -17.01
N PHE A 49 -4.44 9.00 -16.47
CA PHE A 49 -3.94 7.86 -15.71
C PHE A 49 -3.04 6.95 -16.57
N ALA A 50 -3.48 6.60 -17.78
CA ALA A 50 -2.72 5.75 -18.69
C ALA A 50 -1.42 6.40 -19.15
N ASP A 51 -1.43 7.72 -19.35
CA ASP A 51 -0.28 8.50 -19.78
C ASP A 51 0.64 8.92 -18.60
N GLY A 52 0.24 8.62 -17.35
CA GLY A 52 1.03 8.96 -16.15
C GLY A 52 1.05 10.44 -15.78
N GLU A 53 0.12 11.22 -16.33
CA GLU A 53 0.06 12.69 -16.17
C GLU A 53 -0.69 13.14 -14.91
N GLU A 54 -1.35 12.22 -14.18
CA GLU A 54 -2.08 12.57 -12.98
C GLU A 54 -1.10 12.87 -11.83
N GLU A 55 -1.13 14.10 -11.35
CA GLU A 55 -0.34 14.57 -10.20
C GLU A 55 -1.13 14.44 -8.90
N ILE A 56 -0.46 14.04 -7.82
CA ILE A 56 -1.03 13.96 -6.48
C ILE A 56 -0.25 14.90 -5.58
N SER A 57 -0.90 15.92 -5.03
CA SER A 57 -0.23 16.89 -4.18
C SER A 57 0.49 16.24 -3.00
N PHE A 58 1.73 16.65 -2.76
CA PHE A 58 2.47 16.32 -1.54
C PHE A 58 1.87 17.00 -0.30
N TYR A 59 1.32 18.20 -0.46
CA TYR A 59 0.74 18.99 0.61
C TYR A 59 -0.72 18.64 0.85
N GLY A 60 -1.13 18.55 2.11
CA GLY A 60 -2.50 18.23 2.50
C GLY A 60 -2.70 18.15 4.01
N GLU A 61 -3.88 17.78 4.44
CA GLU A 61 -4.21 17.49 5.84
C GLU A 61 -3.60 16.16 6.29
N HIS A 62 -3.57 15.20 5.37
CA HIS A 62 -3.01 13.86 5.55
C HIS A 62 -1.89 13.63 4.53
N GLN A 63 -0.95 12.75 4.84
CA GLN A 63 0.04 12.34 3.85
C GLN A 63 -0.63 11.56 2.71
N ALA A 64 -0.30 11.92 1.47
CA ALA A 64 -0.65 11.13 0.31
C ALA A 64 0.01 9.73 0.37
N GLY A 65 -0.59 8.76 -0.34
CA GLY A 65 -0.13 7.35 -0.33
C GLY A 65 -0.76 6.50 0.76
N ILE A 66 -1.54 7.06 1.68
CA ILE A 66 -2.32 6.29 2.66
C ILE A 66 -3.68 5.91 2.05
N THR A 67 -4.56 6.87 1.81
CA THR A 67 -5.89 6.64 1.23
C THR A 67 -5.98 6.90 -0.27
N THR A 68 -4.93 7.40 -0.88
CA THR A 68 -4.83 7.54 -2.33
C THR A 68 -5.18 6.22 -3.03
N PRO A 69 -5.98 6.21 -4.10
CA PRO A 69 -6.23 5.01 -4.88
C PRO A 69 -4.92 4.28 -5.21
N MET A 70 -4.91 2.96 -5.04
CA MET A 70 -3.70 2.14 -5.10
C MET A 70 -2.97 2.34 -6.45
N GLN A 71 -1.67 2.54 -6.40
CA GLN A 71 -0.78 2.55 -7.56
C GLN A 71 -0.24 1.14 -7.82
N LYS A 72 0.30 0.92 -9.03
CA LYS A 72 0.77 -0.40 -9.49
C LYS A 72 2.00 -0.89 -8.75
N ASN A 73 2.89 0.02 -8.33
CA ASN A 73 4.17 -0.32 -7.76
C ASN A 73 4.41 0.39 -6.43
N ILE A 74 5.17 -0.26 -5.57
CA ILE A 74 5.70 0.30 -4.33
C ILE A 74 7.21 0.09 -4.28
N TYR A 75 7.93 1.09 -3.79
CA TYR A 75 9.27 0.93 -3.25
C TYR A 75 9.26 1.36 -1.78
N PHE A 76 9.36 0.37 -0.92
CA PHE A 76 9.30 0.54 0.53
C PHE A 76 10.71 0.45 1.11
N VAL A 77 11.08 1.36 2.00
CA VAL A 77 12.39 1.33 2.66
C VAL A 77 12.27 1.65 4.14
N VAL A 78 13.00 0.90 4.95
CA VAL A 78 13.21 1.15 6.37
C VAL A 78 14.66 1.57 6.59
N LEU A 79 14.84 2.60 7.38
CA LEU A 79 16.12 3.28 7.62
C LEU A 79 16.46 3.25 9.10
N ASP A 80 17.73 3.07 9.42
CA ASP A 80 18.27 3.26 10.76
C ASP A 80 19.01 4.61 10.86
N LEU A 81 18.83 5.32 11.97
CA LEU A 81 19.62 6.49 12.31
C LEU A 81 21.04 6.09 12.73
N HIS A 82 22.02 6.80 12.22
CA HIS A 82 23.39 6.72 12.73
C HIS A 82 23.88 8.03 13.36
N THR A 83 23.01 9.04 13.45
CA THR A 83 23.22 10.24 14.27
C THR A 83 21.98 10.54 15.10
N THR A 84 22.19 11.14 16.25
CA THR A 84 21.12 11.64 17.15
C THR A 84 21.15 13.16 17.26
N ASP A 85 21.95 13.83 16.41
CA ASP A 85 22.00 15.28 16.35
C ASP A 85 20.67 15.83 15.82
N ARG A 86 19.97 16.55 16.70
CA ARG A 86 18.62 17.05 16.44
C ARG A 86 18.56 17.99 15.24
N GLU A 87 19.54 18.87 15.09
CA GLU A 87 19.57 19.84 14.00
C GLU A 87 19.79 19.15 12.65
N THR A 88 20.68 18.18 12.61
CA THR A 88 20.91 17.34 11.41
C THR A 88 19.62 16.63 10.97
N ILE A 89 18.87 16.06 11.92
CA ILE A 89 17.62 15.35 11.59
C ILE A 89 16.51 16.32 11.16
N ILE A 90 16.36 17.47 11.83
CA ILE A 90 15.42 18.51 11.40
C ILE A 90 15.77 18.98 9.97
N GLN A 91 17.05 19.23 9.70
CA GLN A 91 17.47 19.65 8.35
C GLN A 91 17.19 18.55 7.31
N LEU A 92 17.41 17.29 7.65
CA LEU A 92 17.07 16.17 6.79
C LEU A 92 15.57 16.15 6.43
N PHE A 93 14.67 16.37 7.40
CA PHE A 93 13.22 16.39 7.16
C PHE A 93 12.80 17.60 6.32
N LYS A 94 13.44 18.76 6.51
CA LYS A 94 13.25 19.92 5.64
C LYS A 94 13.67 19.63 4.19
N ASP A 95 14.84 19.02 4.03
CA ASP A 95 15.36 18.64 2.71
C ASP A 95 14.47 17.59 2.04
N TRP A 96 13.99 16.59 2.79
CA TRP A 96 13.06 15.59 2.28
C TRP A 96 11.72 16.20 1.87
N THR A 97 11.22 17.18 2.62
CA THR A 97 10.02 17.94 2.25
C THR A 97 10.20 18.62 0.91
N ALA A 98 11.30 19.38 0.75
CA ALA A 98 11.59 20.09 -0.50
C ALA A 98 11.84 19.16 -1.69
N TYR A 99 12.44 17.97 -1.45
CA TYR A 99 12.63 16.97 -2.49
C TYR A 99 11.31 16.29 -2.86
N SER A 100 10.50 15.95 -1.87
CA SER A 100 9.22 15.27 -2.08
C SER A 100 8.24 16.12 -2.89
N GLU A 101 8.16 17.43 -2.63
CA GLU A 101 7.36 18.35 -3.44
C GLU A 101 7.70 18.23 -4.93
N LYS A 102 8.99 18.31 -5.26
CA LYS A 102 9.45 18.23 -6.66
C LYS A 102 9.23 16.84 -7.29
N LEU A 103 9.56 15.80 -6.54
CA LEU A 103 9.45 14.43 -7.04
C LEU A 103 8.02 14.04 -7.38
N VAL A 104 7.03 14.44 -6.57
CA VAL A 104 5.62 14.14 -6.84
C VAL A 104 5.05 14.95 -8.01
N ASP A 105 5.65 16.10 -8.31
CA ASP A 105 5.34 16.91 -9.48
C ASP A 105 6.10 16.44 -10.74
N GLY A 106 6.88 15.34 -10.65
CA GLY A 106 7.68 14.80 -11.76
C GLY A 106 8.92 15.63 -12.08
N GLU A 107 9.31 16.54 -11.19
CA GLU A 107 10.48 17.36 -11.33
C GLU A 107 11.74 16.71 -10.75
N LEU A 108 12.91 17.05 -11.31
CA LEU A 108 14.19 16.72 -10.70
C LEU A 108 14.37 17.49 -9.37
N VAL A 109 14.93 16.84 -8.35
CA VAL A 109 15.18 17.47 -7.03
C VAL A 109 16.03 18.73 -7.12
N LYS A 110 16.92 18.77 -8.10
CA LYS A 110 17.67 19.97 -8.49
C LYS A 110 18.19 19.80 -9.91
N LYS A 111 18.14 20.87 -10.70
CA LYS A 111 18.85 20.90 -11.99
C LYS A 111 20.36 20.76 -11.78
N ASP A 112 21.03 20.10 -12.69
CA ASP A 112 22.47 19.90 -12.64
C ASP A 112 23.22 21.22 -12.45
N ASN A 113 24.30 21.16 -11.72
CA ASN A 113 25.23 22.28 -11.62
C ASN A 113 26.07 22.41 -12.88
N SER A 114 26.58 23.60 -13.15
CA SER A 114 27.42 23.86 -14.32
C SER A 114 28.81 23.25 -14.22
N ASN A 115 29.21 22.63 -13.12
CA ASN A 115 30.50 22.02 -12.89
C ASN A 115 30.44 20.50 -13.09
N ALA A 116 30.87 20.02 -14.25
CA ALA A 116 30.88 18.60 -14.59
C ALA A 116 31.83 17.74 -13.72
N LEU A 117 32.67 18.34 -12.89
CA LEU A 117 33.54 17.61 -11.96
C LEU A 117 32.83 17.27 -10.63
N LEU A 118 31.64 17.77 -10.41
CA LEU A 118 30.83 17.44 -9.23
C LEU A 118 29.76 16.42 -9.61
N PRO A 119 29.45 15.47 -8.69
CA PRO A 119 28.32 14.56 -8.89
C PRO A 119 27.01 15.33 -9.10
N PRO A 120 26.14 14.88 -10.00
CA PRO A 120 24.83 15.50 -10.19
C PRO A 120 24.02 15.42 -8.89
N THR A 121 23.18 16.41 -8.63
CA THR A 121 22.35 16.43 -7.42
C THR A 121 21.19 15.45 -7.52
N ASP A 122 20.54 15.39 -8.69
CA ASP A 122 19.55 14.38 -9.01
C ASP A 122 20.21 13.15 -9.65
N THR A 123 19.64 11.98 -9.46
CA THR A 123 20.19 10.73 -10.03
C THR A 123 19.73 10.47 -11.47
N GLY A 124 18.73 11.21 -11.97
CA GLY A 124 18.38 11.38 -13.38
C GLY A 124 17.58 10.26 -14.04
N GLU A 125 17.20 9.20 -13.33
CA GLU A 125 16.53 8.04 -13.92
C GLU A 125 15.16 8.36 -14.51
N THR A 126 14.52 9.43 -14.04
CA THR A 126 13.17 9.84 -14.47
C THR A 126 13.14 11.01 -15.43
N VAL A 127 14.29 11.40 -15.99
CA VAL A 127 14.33 12.44 -17.00
C VAL A 127 13.45 12.08 -18.20
N GLY A 128 12.43 12.90 -18.47
CA GLY A 128 11.46 12.67 -19.54
C GLY A 128 10.27 11.76 -19.17
N LEU A 129 10.18 11.31 -17.92
CA LEU A 129 9.02 10.61 -17.41
C LEU A 129 8.05 11.57 -16.70
N ASN A 130 6.78 11.22 -16.73
CA ASN A 130 5.72 11.86 -15.95
C ASN A 130 5.78 11.41 -14.48
N PRO A 131 5.05 12.05 -13.53
CA PRO A 131 5.07 11.67 -12.12
C PRO A 131 4.41 10.32 -11.83
N TYR A 132 3.61 9.75 -12.72
CA TYR A 132 2.95 8.46 -12.56
C TYR A 132 2.23 8.30 -11.22
N ARG A 133 1.54 9.36 -10.78
CA ARG A 133 0.82 9.41 -9.50
C ARG A 133 1.71 9.10 -8.30
N LEU A 134 2.97 9.51 -8.33
CA LEU A 134 3.90 9.29 -7.22
C LEU A 134 3.34 9.85 -5.92
N THR A 135 3.38 9.05 -4.88
CA THR A 135 3.10 9.46 -3.50
C THR A 135 4.23 9.03 -2.58
N LEU A 136 4.50 9.85 -1.59
CA LEU A 136 5.52 9.61 -0.58
C LEU A 136 4.90 9.71 0.80
N THR A 137 5.01 8.63 1.59
CA THR A 137 4.51 8.57 2.97
C THR A 137 5.67 8.28 3.91
N PHE A 138 5.78 9.04 4.99
CA PHE A 138 6.86 8.96 5.96
C PHE A 138 6.33 8.64 7.35
N GLY A 139 7.07 7.83 8.09
CA GLY A 139 6.75 7.52 9.47
C GLY A 139 8.00 7.25 10.30
N VAL A 140 7.86 7.35 11.62
CA VAL A 140 8.92 7.08 12.59
C VAL A 140 8.50 6.00 13.57
N SER A 141 9.45 5.20 14.05
CA SER A 141 9.21 4.14 15.02
C SER A 141 9.39 4.65 16.47
N ALA A 142 9.01 3.81 17.43
CA ALA A 142 9.33 4.05 18.83
C ALA A 142 10.84 4.10 19.09
N SER A 143 11.65 3.34 18.32
CA SER A 143 13.11 3.40 18.38
C SER A 143 13.64 4.77 17.97
N PHE A 144 13.09 5.38 16.91
CA PHE A 144 13.42 6.76 16.54
C PHE A 144 13.20 7.73 17.69
N LEU A 145 11.99 7.70 18.30
CA LEU A 145 11.68 8.60 19.42
C LEU A 145 12.66 8.41 20.58
N LYS A 146 13.02 7.17 20.91
CA LYS A 146 13.99 6.87 21.94
C LYS A 146 15.39 7.41 21.60
N LYS A 147 15.90 7.17 20.39
CA LYS A 147 17.21 7.63 19.93
C LYS A 147 17.32 9.16 19.93
N MET A 148 16.23 9.84 19.55
CA MET A 148 16.16 11.30 19.49
C MET A 148 15.87 11.97 20.84
N GLY A 149 15.74 11.22 21.94
CA GLY A 149 15.39 11.76 23.25
C GLY A 149 13.97 12.31 23.35
N LEU A 150 13.05 11.81 22.50
CA LEU A 150 11.65 12.23 22.40
C LEU A 150 10.67 11.18 22.97
N SER A 151 11.13 10.34 23.91
CA SER A 151 10.31 9.27 24.48
C SER A 151 9.08 9.78 25.23
N ASP A 152 9.14 10.98 25.78
CA ASP A 152 8.04 11.70 26.44
C ASP A 152 6.93 12.10 25.47
N LYS A 153 7.26 12.29 24.18
CA LYS A 153 6.30 12.56 23.11
C LYS A 153 5.67 11.32 22.49
N ARG A 154 6.03 10.12 22.98
CA ARG A 154 5.46 8.86 22.47
C ARG A 154 3.98 8.75 22.85
N PRO A 155 3.05 8.70 21.87
CA PRO A 155 1.64 8.51 22.16
C PRO A 155 1.36 7.21 22.93
N LYS A 156 0.40 7.23 23.85
CA LYS A 156 0.06 6.05 24.67
C LYS A 156 -0.35 4.83 23.86
N ALA A 157 -1.02 5.05 22.73
CA ALA A 157 -1.42 3.99 21.80
C ALA A 157 -0.24 3.40 21.02
N PHE A 158 0.85 4.14 20.84
CA PHE A 158 2.01 3.72 20.07
C PHE A 158 2.90 2.78 20.89
N ARG A 159 2.42 1.56 21.15
CA ARG A 159 3.16 0.50 21.86
C ARG A 159 3.93 -0.37 20.88
N ASP A 160 4.97 -1.04 21.38
CA ASP A 160 5.66 -2.05 20.58
C ASP A 160 4.71 -3.23 20.28
N LEU A 161 4.83 -3.82 19.10
CA LEU A 161 4.03 -4.98 18.74
C LEU A 161 4.42 -6.17 19.61
N PRO A 162 3.45 -6.91 20.19
CA PRO A 162 3.76 -8.15 20.89
C PRO A 162 4.22 -9.21 19.88
N PRO A 163 4.88 -10.29 20.35
CA PRO A 163 5.11 -11.47 19.53
C PRO A 163 3.78 -12.12 19.17
N PHE A 164 3.66 -12.57 17.91
CA PHE A 164 2.47 -13.26 17.44
C PHE A 164 2.75 -14.74 17.17
N PRO A 165 1.75 -15.62 17.29
CA PRO A 165 1.92 -17.03 17.01
C PRO A 165 2.42 -17.28 15.57
N LYS A 166 3.23 -18.31 15.38
CA LYS A 166 3.73 -18.81 14.07
C LYS A 166 4.55 -17.81 13.24
N GLU A 167 4.88 -16.62 13.75
CA GLU A 167 5.82 -15.73 13.07
C GLU A 167 7.26 -16.26 13.18
N GLN A 168 8.06 -16.04 12.12
CA GLN A 168 9.47 -16.41 12.03
C GLN A 168 10.29 -15.18 11.62
N LEU A 169 10.27 -14.16 12.46
CA LEU A 169 10.87 -12.87 12.16
C LEU A 169 12.37 -12.97 11.95
N LYS A 170 12.85 -12.43 10.84
CA LYS A 170 14.26 -12.27 10.53
C LYS A 170 14.68 -10.86 10.95
N GLU A 171 15.80 -10.73 11.69
CA GLU A 171 16.29 -9.46 12.21
C GLU A 171 16.46 -8.40 11.09
N LYS A 172 16.97 -8.83 9.93
CA LYS A 172 17.18 -7.95 8.78
C LYS A 172 15.90 -7.26 8.29
N TYR A 173 14.72 -7.84 8.53
CA TYR A 173 13.42 -7.30 8.10
C TYR A 173 12.57 -6.76 9.26
N THR A 174 13.15 -6.60 10.45
CA THR A 174 12.40 -6.26 11.67
C THR A 174 12.90 -4.96 12.28
N GLY A 175 11.95 -4.09 12.67
CA GLY A 175 12.27 -2.79 13.29
C GLY A 175 12.81 -1.78 12.29
N GLY A 176 13.64 -0.85 12.79
CA GLY A 176 14.19 0.31 12.11
C GLY A 176 13.61 1.61 12.67
N ASP A 177 14.15 2.75 12.28
CA ASP A 177 13.82 4.05 12.89
C ASP A 177 12.85 4.88 12.05
N ILE A 178 13.07 4.93 10.74
CA ILE A 178 12.24 5.71 9.80
C ILE A 178 11.77 4.80 8.67
N VAL A 179 10.56 5.03 8.20
CA VAL A 179 10.01 4.38 7.02
C VAL A 179 9.70 5.40 5.93
N ILE A 180 9.96 5.04 4.67
CA ILE A 180 9.47 5.74 3.49
C ILE A 180 8.73 4.74 2.63
N GLN A 181 7.48 5.05 2.32
CA GLN A 181 6.66 4.36 1.33
C GLN A 181 6.56 5.23 0.08
N ALA A 182 7.12 4.81 -1.01
CA ALA A 182 6.95 5.43 -2.33
C ALA A 182 6.06 4.54 -3.19
N CYS A 183 4.92 5.06 -3.63
CA CYS A 183 4.02 4.34 -4.54
C CYS A 183 3.87 5.13 -5.84
N ALA A 184 3.93 4.45 -6.99
CA ALA A 184 3.72 5.02 -8.30
C ALA A 184 3.16 3.98 -9.29
N ASP A 185 2.60 4.43 -10.42
CA ASP A 185 2.20 3.52 -11.49
C ASP A 185 3.37 3.05 -12.36
N ASP A 186 4.57 3.60 -12.12
CA ASP A 186 5.84 3.21 -12.71
C ASP A 186 6.85 2.86 -11.61
N GLU A 187 7.53 1.71 -11.75
CA GLU A 187 8.48 1.21 -10.75
C GLU A 187 9.73 2.09 -10.66
N GLN A 188 10.23 2.59 -11.80
CA GLN A 188 11.43 3.41 -11.85
C GLN A 188 11.22 4.77 -11.18
N VAL A 189 10.00 5.33 -11.28
CA VAL A 189 9.62 6.57 -10.61
C VAL A 189 9.61 6.39 -9.09
N ALA A 190 9.02 5.30 -8.57
CA ALA A 190 9.03 5.00 -7.15
C ALA A 190 10.46 4.78 -6.61
N PHE A 191 11.29 4.03 -7.35
CA PHE A 191 12.71 3.79 -7.00
C PHE A 191 13.52 5.08 -7.00
N HIS A 192 13.40 5.90 -8.06
CA HIS A 192 14.10 7.19 -8.20
C HIS A 192 13.83 8.11 -7.00
N ALA A 193 12.55 8.18 -6.59
CA ALA A 193 12.16 9.00 -5.44
C ALA A 193 12.88 8.56 -4.16
N VAL A 194 12.82 7.27 -3.82
CA VAL A 194 13.51 6.73 -2.64
C VAL A 194 15.01 6.89 -2.74
N ARG A 195 15.60 6.63 -3.92
CA ARG A 195 17.06 6.77 -4.14
C ARG A 195 17.55 8.17 -3.85
N ASN A 196 16.86 9.21 -4.33
CA ASN A 196 17.23 10.60 -4.08
C ASN A 196 17.06 10.98 -2.59
N LEU A 197 15.99 10.55 -1.94
CA LEU A 197 15.75 10.79 -0.51
C LEU A 197 16.82 10.11 0.36
N VAL A 198 17.13 8.84 0.12
CA VAL A 198 18.20 8.10 0.84
C VAL A 198 19.56 8.74 0.59
N ARG A 199 19.87 9.08 -0.66
CA ARG A 199 21.13 9.76 -1.03
C ARG A 199 21.29 11.09 -0.29
N LYS A 200 20.21 11.86 -0.15
CA LYS A 200 20.23 13.11 0.60
C LYS A 200 20.49 12.89 2.09
N GLY A 201 19.96 11.79 2.63
CA GLY A 201 20.09 11.43 4.05
C GLY A 201 21.39 10.69 4.44
N ARG A 202 22.27 10.35 3.51
CA ARG A 202 23.44 9.45 3.74
C ARG A 202 24.35 9.80 4.93
N ASN A 203 24.35 11.05 5.38
CA ASN A 203 25.13 11.48 6.53
C ASN A 203 24.39 11.27 7.87
N ALA A 204 23.14 10.88 7.85
CA ALA A 204 22.29 10.74 9.02
C ALA A 204 21.61 9.38 9.13
N ILE A 205 21.44 8.67 8.01
CA ILE A 205 20.69 7.42 7.95
C ILE A 205 21.45 6.35 7.16
N THR A 206 21.12 5.09 7.46
CA THR A 206 21.53 3.91 6.71
C THR A 206 20.30 3.08 6.36
N MET A 207 20.28 2.47 5.18
CA MET A 207 19.20 1.54 4.82
C MET A 207 19.32 0.27 5.67
N LYS A 208 18.22 -0.09 6.35
CA LYS A 208 18.11 -1.36 7.05
C LYS A 208 17.63 -2.46 6.12
N TRP A 209 16.50 -2.24 5.46
CA TRP A 209 15.97 -3.12 4.43
C TRP A 209 15.04 -2.35 3.50
N SER A 210 14.80 -2.92 2.34
CA SER A 210 13.82 -2.40 1.38
C SER A 210 13.06 -3.54 0.75
N GLN A 211 11.89 -3.21 0.17
CA GLN A 211 11.07 -4.14 -0.59
C GLN A 211 10.43 -3.40 -1.75
N SER A 212 10.70 -3.83 -2.97
CA SER A 212 9.85 -3.50 -4.11
C SER A 212 8.65 -4.44 -4.15
N GLY A 213 7.54 -3.94 -4.68
CA GLY A 213 6.34 -4.74 -4.79
C GLY A 213 5.43 -4.21 -5.88
N PHE A 214 4.50 -5.06 -6.28
CA PHE A 214 3.57 -4.78 -7.38
C PHE A 214 2.14 -5.19 -7.03
N ALA A 215 1.18 -4.52 -7.66
CA ALA A 215 -0.23 -4.87 -7.59
C ALA A 215 -0.81 -4.93 -9.00
N ALA A 216 -1.55 -6.00 -9.28
CA ALA A 216 -2.24 -6.16 -10.56
C ALA A 216 -3.51 -5.31 -10.58
N ILE A 217 -3.36 -4.02 -10.85
CA ILE A 217 -4.47 -3.08 -10.99
C ILE A 217 -4.87 -3.07 -12.46
N GLY A 218 -5.97 -3.77 -12.77
CA GLY A 218 -6.53 -3.79 -14.11
C GLY A 218 -7.42 -2.57 -14.36
N ASP A 219 -8.71 -2.74 -14.15
CA ASP A 219 -9.68 -1.66 -14.09
C ASP A 219 -9.66 -1.03 -12.68
N ARG A 220 -9.71 0.30 -12.56
CA ARG A 220 -9.75 1.02 -11.27
C ARG A 220 -10.87 0.56 -10.32
N MET A 221 -11.89 -0.07 -10.84
CA MET A 221 -13.04 -0.57 -10.10
C MET A 221 -12.87 -2.01 -9.59
N SER A 222 -11.83 -2.74 -10.00
CA SER A 222 -11.65 -4.14 -9.62
C SER A 222 -10.67 -4.29 -8.45
N THR A 223 -11.06 -5.08 -7.46
CA THR A 223 -10.15 -5.49 -6.37
C THR A 223 -9.01 -6.32 -6.93
N PRO A 224 -7.73 -5.97 -6.70
CA PRO A 224 -6.59 -6.73 -7.18
C PRO A 224 -6.55 -8.13 -6.56
N ARG A 225 -5.88 -9.06 -7.24
CA ARG A 225 -5.62 -10.40 -6.70
C ARG A 225 -4.20 -10.48 -6.13
N ASN A 226 -4.07 -11.17 -5.01
CA ASN A 226 -2.78 -11.56 -4.46
C ASN A 226 -2.19 -12.77 -5.20
N LEU A 227 -1.00 -13.23 -4.81
CA LEU A 227 -0.30 -14.35 -5.46
C LEU A 227 -0.99 -15.72 -5.26
N PHE A 228 -1.93 -15.86 -4.31
CA PHE A 228 -2.80 -17.03 -4.20
C PHE A 228 -3.97 -17.01 -5.19
N GLY A 229 -4.12 -15.93 -5.95
CA GLY A 229 -5.19 -15.75 -6.93
C GLY A 229 -6.51 -15.25 -6.34
N PHE A 230 -6.58 -14.93 -5.06
CA PHE A 230 -7.77 -14.39 -4.39
C PHE A 230 -7.78 -12.86 -4.39
N LYS A 231 -8.97 -12.26 -4.40
CA LYS A 231 -9.15 -10.82 -4.28
C LYS A 231 -8.70 -10.32 -2.91
N ASP A 232 -7.86 -9.30 -2.91
CA ASP A 232 -7.26 -8.74 -1.70
C ASP A 232 -7.53 -7.23 -1.60
N GLY A 233 -8.28 -6.83 -0.59
CA GLY A 233 -8.73 -5.44 -0.42
C GLY A 233 -10.24 -5.28 -0.26
N THR A 234 -11.04 -6.29 -0.56
CA THR A 234 -12.51 -6.27 -0.51
C THR A 234 -13.09 -5.70 0.79
N ALA A 235 -12.45 -5.95 1.93
CA ALA A 235 -12.91 -5.49 3.24
C ALA A 235 -12.40 -4.10 3.64
N ASN A 236 -11.67 -3.40 2.77
CA ASN A 236 -11.21 -2.05 3.06
C ASN A 236 -12.40 -1.07 3.17
N VAL A 237 -12.26 -0.08 4.05
CA VAL A 237 -13.12 1.11 4.04
C VAL A 237 -12.87 1.90 2.76
N THR A 238 -13.94 2.23 2.06
CA THR A 238 -13.88 2.96 0.79
C THR A 238 -14.53 4.35 0.86
N LYS A 239 -15.31 4.61 1.90
CA LYS A 239 -16.03 5.88 2.06
C LYS A 239 -15.21 6.85 2.91
N GLU A 240 -14.93 8.03 2.40
CA GLU A 240 -14.16 9.08 3.11
C GLU A 240 -14.68 9.35 4.52
N LYS A 241 -16.01 9.41 4.71
CA LYS A 241 -16.62 9.61 6.03
C LYS A 241 -16.26 8.56 7.08
N ASP A 242 -15.76 7.40 6.66
CA ASP A 242 -15.36 6.32 7.55
C ASP A 242 -13.84 6.30 7.80
N PHE A 243 -13.05 7.07 7.03
CA PHE A 243 -11.60 7.17 7.22
C PHE A 243 -11.22 7.76 8.58
N ASP A 244 -11.95 8.77 9.06
CA ASP A 244 -11.73 9.38 10.39
C ASP A 244 -11.93 8.38 11.54
N LYS A 245 -12.79 7.40 11.33
CA LYS A 245 -13.04 6.36 12.34
C LYS A 245 -11.95 5.30 12.39
N VAL A 246 -11.35 5.00 11.24
CA VAL A 246 -10.46 3.84 11.06
C VAL A 246 -8.99 4.26 10.95
N ILE A 247 -8.68 5.33 10.23
CA ILE A 247 -7.34 5.63 9.74
C ILE A 247 -6.70 6.81 10.49
N TRP A 248 -7.41 7.95 10.57
CA TRP A 248 -6.80 9.21 10.97
C TRP A 248 -6.80 9.43 12.48
N CYS A 249 -5.63 9.77 13.03
CA CYS A 249 -5.49 10.18 14.41
C CYS A 249 -6.11 11.56 14.62
N ASP A 250 -6.97 11.69 15.65
CA ASP A 250 -7.61 12.94 16.06
C ASP A 250 -6.98 13.51 17.35
N SER A 251 -5.79 13.05 17.71
CA SER A 251 -5.02 13.55 18.86
C SER A 251 -4.62 15.03 18.65
N LYS A 252 -4.46 15.75 19.78
CA LYS A 252 -4.01 17.15 19.75
C LYS A 252 -2.48 17.29 19.78
N ASP A 253 -1.76 16.20 19.55
CA ASP A 253 -0.31 16.14 19.52
C ASP A 253 0.24 16.10 18.08
N TRP A 254 1.51 15.76 17.93
CA TRP A 254 2.19 15.69 16.63
C TRP A 254 1.63 14.62 15.68
N MET A 255 0.76 13.72 16.17
CA MET A 255 0.08 12.70 15.38
C MET A 255 -1.25 13.17 14.78
N GLN A 256 -1.68 14.39 15.06
CA GLN A 256 -2.95 14.89 14.49
C GLN A 256 -2.98 14.78 12.96
N GLY A 257 -4.01 14.13 12.42
CA GLY A 257 -4.15 13.87 10.98
C GLY A 257 -3.21 12.80 10.44
N GLY A 258 -2.39 12.20 11.29
CA GLY A 258 -1.51 11.07 10.97
C GLY A 258 -2.21 9.72 11.09
N SER A 259 -1.42 8.66 10.98
CA SER A 259 -1.90 7.27 11.10
C SER A 259 -0.78 6.37 11.59
N TYR A 260 -1.11 5.25 12.22
CA TYR A 260 -0.13 4.23 12.52
C TYR A 260 -0.05 3.22 11.37
N MET A 261 1.15 2.97 10.86
CA MET A 261 1.43 1.98 9.83
C MET A 261 2.01 0.72 10.48
N ALA A 262 1.28 -0.38 10.43
CA ALA A 262 1.84 -1.69 10.74
C ALA A 262 2.31 -2.39 9.46
N VAL A 263 3.52 -2.94 9.49
CA VAL A 263 4.17 -3.57 8.35
C VAL A 263 4.46 -5.02 8.65
N ARG A 264 4.15 -5.91 7.68
CA ARG A 264 4.56 -7.30 7.70
C ARG A 264 5.14 -7.70 6.34
N ARG A 265 6.35 -8.25 6.33
CA ARG A 265 6.85 -8.99 5.18
C ARG A 265 6.42 -10.44 5.36
N ILE A 266 5.46 -10.87 4.56
CA ILE A 266 4.83 -12.19 4.64
C ILE A 266 5.39 -13.01 3.48
N GLN A 267 6.08 -14.11 3.78
CA GLN A 267 6.51 -15.09 2.80
C GLN A 267 5.33 -16.01 2.48
N MET A 268 5.12 -16.29 1.18
CA MET A 268 4.05 -17.15 0.68
C MET A 268 4.64 -18.42 0.04
N PHE A 269 4.15 -19.59 0.46
CA PHE A 269 4.62 -20.88 -0.02
C PHE A 269 3.80 -21.32 -1.23
N LEU A 270 4.09 -20.74 -2.41
CA LEU A 270 3.29 -20.95 -3.63
C LEU A 270 3.27 -22.39 -4.08
N GLU A 271 4.40 -23.12 -3.99
CA GLU A 271 4.46 -24.53 -4.39
C GLU A 271 3.61 -25.46 -3.51
N THR A 272 3.41 -25.08 -2.24
CA THR A 272 2.48 -25.79 -1.35
C THR A 272 1.04 -25.44 -1.72
N TRP A 273 0.78 -24.14 -1.96
CA TRP A 273 -0.53 -23.67 -2.38
C TRP A 273 -1.00 -24.29 -3.70
N ASP A 274 -0.13 -24.38 -4.69
CA ASP A 274 -0.43 -24.91 -6.02
C ASP A 274 -0.81 -26.42 -6.02
N ARG A 275 -0.40 -27.15 -4.99
CA ARG A 275 -0.79 -28.56 -4.78
C ARG A 275 -2.10 -28.69 -4.02
N THR A 276 -2.62 -27.63 -3.46
CA THR A 276 -3.87 -27.61 -2.68
C THR A 276 -5.05 -27.55 -3.64
N ASN A 277 -6.03 -28.44 -3.46
CA ASN A 277 -7.22 -28.45 -4.31
C ASN A 277 -8.08 -27.17 -4.10
N LEU A 278 -8.90 -26.82 -5.09
CA LEU A 278 -9.69 -25.59 -5.10
C LEU A 278 -10.58 -25.45 -3.86
N GLN A 279 -11.25 -26.54 -3.44
CA GLN A 279 -12.14 -26.50 -2.28
C GLN A 279 -11.39 -26.09 -1.00
N GLU A 280 -10.19 -26.63 -0.80
CA GLU A 280 -9.37 -26.28 0.36
C GLU A 280 -8.79 -24.87 0.26
N GLN A 281 -8.45 -24.40 -0.94
CA GLN A 281 -8.06 -23.02 -1.16
C GLN A 281 -9.21 -22.05 -0.78
N GLU A 282 -10.44 -22.34 -1.23
CA GLU A 282 -11.62 -21.55 -0.92
C GLU A 282 -12.00 -21.64 0.57
N ASN A 283 -11.91 -22.83 1.18
CA ASN A 283 -12.13 -23.02 2.61
C ASN A 283 -11.14 -22.20 3.46
N THR A 284 -9.86 -22.15 3.04
CA THR A 284 -8.82 -21.37 3.73
C THR A 284 -9.16 -19.89 3.76
N PHE A 285 -9.67 -19.35 2.66
CA PHE A 285 -10.08 -17.94 2.61
C PHE A 285 -11.48 -17.69 3.21
N GLY A 286 -12.44 -18.61 3.00
CA GLY A 286 -13.87 -18.40 3.25
C GLY A 286 -14.56 -17.64 2.12
N ARG A 287 -14.00 -17.70 0.89
CA ARG A 287 -14.51 -17.03 -0.30
C ARG A 287 -14.31 -17.89 -1.54
N TYR A 288 -15.17 -17.73 -2.52
CA TYR A 288 -14.97 -18.34 -3.85
C TYR A 288 -13.83 -17.64 -4.59
N LYS A 289 -12.93 -18.44 -5.16
CA LYS A 289 -11.72 -17.93 -5.83
C LYS A 289 -12.04 -17.11 -7.07
N ASP A 290 -13.01 -17.54 -7.86
CA ASP A 290 -13.38 -16.90 -9.11
C ASP A 290 -14.07 -15.55 -8.88
N SER A 291 -15.21 -15.54 -8.19
CA SER A 291 -16.03 -14.34 -7.97
C SER A 291 -15.48 -13.42 -6.86
N GLY A 292 -14.79 -13.99 -5.86
CA GLY A 292 -14.44 -13.31 -4.61
C GLY A 292 -15.62 -13.20 -3.63
N ALA A 293 -16.79 -13.75 -3.98
CA ALA A 293 -17.95 -13.75 -3.10
C ALA A 293 -17.72 -14.61 -1.84
N PRO A 294 -18.25 -14.21 -0.68
CA PRO A 294 -18.25 -15.08 0.49
C PRO A 294 -19.14 -16.30 0.26
N PHE A 295 -18.93 -17.36 1.01
CA PHE A 295 -19.74 -18.59 0.86
C PHE A 295 -21.23 -18.31 1.02
N GLY A 296 -22.03 -18.95 0.16
CA GLY A 296 -23.49 -18.78 0.11
C GLY A 296 -23.95 -17.48 -0.57
N LYS A 297 -23.04 -16.66 -1.10
CA LYS A 297 -23.31 -15.40 -1.78
C LYS A 297 -22.83 -15.43 -3.24
N LYS A 298 -23.16 -14.39 -4.01
CA LYS A 298 -22.86 -14.32 -5.47
C LYS A 298 -21.87 -13.23 -5.83
N ASP A 299 -21.90 -12.10 -5.11
CA ASP A 299 -21.09 -10.92 -5.40
C ASP A 299 -19.98 -10.70 -4.36
N GLU A 300 -18.85 -10.16 -4.80
CA GLU A 300 -17.66 -9.93 -3.98
C GLU A 300 -17.97 -9.14 -2.70
N PHE A 301 -18.81 -8.11 -2.83
CA PHE A 301 -19.13 -7.17 -1.75
C PHE A 301 -20.39 -7.54 -0.95
N ASP A 302 -20.94 -8.72 -1.19
CA ASP A 302 -22.04 -9.22 -0.38
C ASP A 302 -21.63 -9.36 1.09
N GLU A 303 -22.61 -9.20 1.98
CA GLU A 303 -22.39 -9.33 3.41
C GLU A 303 -21.96 -10.76 3.77
N VAL A 304 -20.89 -10.85 4.55
CA VAL A 304 -20.35 -12.13 5.02
C VAL A 304 -21.22 -12.69 6.12
N ASP A 305 -21.72 -13.89 5.91
CA ASP A 305 -22.41 -14.70 6.92
C ASP A 305 -21.38 -15.64 7.58
N LEU A 306 -21.02 -15.37 8.83
CA LEU A 306 -19.96 -16.12 9.51
C LEU A 306 -20.33 -17.58 9.73
N ASP A 307 -21.62 -17.91 9.88
CA ASP A 307 -22.09 -19.29 10.11
C ASP A 307 -21.89 -20.19 8.89
N LEU A 308 -21.73 -19.60 7.70
CA LEU A 308 -21.46 -20.34 6.47
C LEU A 308 -19.96 -20.56 6.21
N LEU A 309 -19.08 -19.92 6.98
CA LEU A 309 -17.63 -20.01 6.78
C LEU A 309 -17.01 -21.08 7.68
N PRO A 310 -15.98 -21.80 7.21
CA PRO A 310 -15.16 -22.65 8.07
C PRO A 310 -14.65 -21.86 9.29
N GLU A 311 -14.62 -22.50 10.46
CA GLU A 311 -14.23 -21.86 11.72
C GLU A 311 -12.80 -21.33 11.71
N ASP A 312 -11.91 -21.95 10.94
CA ASP A 312 -10.51 -21.63 10.78
C ASP A 312 -10.20 -20.81 9.52
N SER A 313 -11.23 -20.35 8.79
CA SER A 313 -11.04 -19.55 7.58
C SER A 313 -10.58 -18.12 7.90
N HIS A 314 -9.67 -17.61 7.07
CA HIS A 314 -9.08 -16.28 7.23
C HIS A 314 -10.10 -15.14 7.38
N VAL A 315 -11.13 -15.13 6.52
CA VAL A 315 -12.15 -14.07 6.53
C VAL A 315 -13.02 -14.14 7.79
N ARG A 316 -13.40 -15.34 8.26
CA ARG A 316 -14.15 -15.49 9.50
C ARG A 316 -13.38 -14.94 10.68
N LEU A 317 -12.16 -15.44 10.91
CA LEU A 317 -11.34 -15.02 12.04
C LEU A 317 -11.01 -13.53 12.02
N ALA A 318 -10.78 -12.95 10.85
CA ALA A 318 -10.54 -11.52 10.73
C ALA A 318 -11.77 -10.68 11.09
N LYS A 319 -12.98 -11.14 10.73
CA LYS A 319 -14.23 -10.42 10.98
C LYS A 319 -14.77 -10.57 12.40
N GLU A 320 -14.47 -11.67 13.10
CA GLU A 320 -14.86 -11.87 14.50
C GLU A 320 -14.29 -10.81 15.45
N VAL A 321 -13.21 -10.15 15.06
CA VAL A 321 -12.57 -9.12 15.90
C VAL A 321 -13.29 -7.79 15.89
N ASP A 322 -14.12 -7.50 14.87
CA ASP A 322 -14.82 -6.22 14.67
C ASP A 322 -13.93 -4.98 14.88
N LYS A 323 -12.70 -5.05 14.35
CA LYS A 323 -11.71 -3.96 14.37
C LYS A 323 -11.22 -3.70 12.95
N PRO A 324 -11.80 -2.74 12.24
CA PRO A 324 -11.37 -2.43 10.89
C PRO A 324 -9.95 -1.84 10.89
N ILE A 325 -9.17 -2.27 9.88
CA ILE A 325 -7.88 -1.71 9.49
C ILE A 325 -7.92 -1.38 8.00
N TYR A 326 -7.22 -0.35 7.59
CA TYR A 326 -7.11 -0.01 6.18
C TYR A 326 -5.86 -0.63 5.58
N ARG A 327 -6.00 -1.55 4.62
CA ARG A 327 -4.89 -2.32 4.04
C ARG A 327 -4.45 -1.74 2.70
N ARG A 328 -3.12 -1.69 2.50
CA ARG A 328 -2.48 -1.28 1.24
C ARG A 328 -1.30 -2.20 0.94
N SER A 329 -1.62 -3.43 0.58
CA SER A 329 -0.63 -4.50 0.44
C SER A 329 -0.18 -4.66 -1.01
N TYR A 330 1.10 -5.05 -1.20
CA TYR A 330 1.69 -5.31 -2.50
C TYR A 330 2.32 -6.70 -2.52
N SER A 331 2.18 -7.41 -3.62
CA SER A 331 2.92 -8.65 -3.85
C SER A 331 4.38 -8.35 -4.11
N TYR A 332 5.28 -9.27 -3.74
CA TYR A 332 6.69 -9.21 -4.13
C TYR A 332 7.16 -10.55 -4.69
N SER A 333 8.23 -10.50 -5.49
CA SER A 333 8.94 -11.67 -6.00
C SER A 333 10.42 -11.32 -6.13
N ASP A 334 11.23 -11.89 -5.23
CA ASP A 334 12.66 -11.60 -5.09
C ASP A 334 13.54 -12.71 -5.71
N GLY A 335 12.93 -13.51 -6.59
CA GLY A 335 13.61 -14.60 -7.28
C GLY A 335 13.47 -15.94 -6.54
N ILE A 336 14.56 -16.58 -6.21
CA ILE A 336 14.61 -17.92 -5.62
C ILE A 336 15.16 -17.85 -4.19
N ASP A 337 14.48 -18.49 -3.26
CA ASP A 337 15.03 -18.76 -1.92
C ASP A 337 16.10 -19.86 -2.03
N GLU A 338 17.35 -19.48 -1.83
CA GLU A 338 18.52 -20.38 -1.99
C GLU A 338 18.47 -21.58 -1.04
N SER A 339 17.78 -21.46 0.10
CA SER A 339 17.68 -22.55 1.09
C SER A 339 16.70 -23.64 0.68
N THR A 340 15.67 -23.31 -0.11
CA THR A 340 14.61 -24.23 -0.50
C THR A 340 14.58 -24.53 -1.99
N GLY A 341 15.18 -23.67 -2.83
CA GLY A 341 15.08 -23.73 -4.29
C GLY A 341 13.70 -23.38 -4.82
N GLN A 342 12.84 -22.76 -3.99
CA GLN A 342 11.49 -22.31 -4.31
C GLN A 342 11.44 -20.80 -4.55
N PHE A 343 10.31 -20.29 -5.01
CA PHE A 343 10.13 -18.84 -5.16
C PHE A 343 10.27 -18.10 -3.82
N ASP A 344 11.13 -17.06 -3.75
CA ASP A 344 11.08 -16.06 -2.66
C ASP A 344 10.01 -15.03 -3.00
N THR A 345 8.79 -15.35 -2.67
CA THR A 345 7.61 -14.55 -2.99
C THR A 345 6.77 -14.30 -1.76
N GLY A 346 5.94 -13.27 -1.84
CA GLY A 346 5.04 -12.99 -0.73
C GLY A 346 4.26 -11.71 -0.86
N LEU A 347 3.84 -11.22 0.30
CA LEU A 347 3.06 -10.01 0.46
C LEU A 347 3.80 -9.03 1.38
N LEU A 348 4.09 -7.85 0.87
CA LEU A 348 4.38 -6.70 1.72
C LEU A 348 3.04 -6.16 2.20
N PHE A 349 2.65 -6.61 3.38
CA PHE A 349 1.40 -6.21 4.01
C PHE A 349 1.61 -4.90 4.76
N LEU A 350 0.85 -3.89 4.39
CA LEU A 350 0.77 -2.61 5.05
C LEU A 350 -0.66 -2.39 5.54
N SER A 351 -0.82 -1.98 6.78
CA SER A 351 -2.10 -1.53 7.28
C SER A 351 -1.98 -0.21 8.00
N PHE A 352 -2.97 0.64 7.79
CA PHE A 352 -3.09 1.95 8.42
C PHE A 352 -4.28 1.96 9.35
N GLN A 353 -4.08 2.46 10.55
CA GLN A 353 -5.10 2.53 11.58
C GLN A 353 -4.87 3.69 12.55
N LYS A 354 -5.96 4.22 13.05
CA LYS A 354 -5.98 5.26 14.09
C LYS A 354 -5.40 4.77 15.41
N ASP A 355 -5.57 3.48 15.72
CA ASP A 355 -5.08 2.81 16.92
C ASP A 355 -4.42 1.47 16.55
N PRO A 356 -3.11 1.28 16.84
CA PRO A 356 -2.41 0.02 16.61
C PRO A 356 -3.06 -1.21 17.25
N ASP A 357 -3.83 -1.04 18.33
CA ASP A 357 -4.55 -2.12 19.00
C ASP A 357 -5.52 -2.86 18.05
N SER A 358 -6.08 -2.16 17.06
CA SER A 358 -6.90 -2.78 16.01
C SER A 358 -6.12 -3.84 15.23
N PHE A 359 -4.91 -3.51 14.78
CA PHE A 359 -4.03 -4.45 14.11
C PHE A 359 -3.61 -5.60 15.03
N VAL A 360 -3.24 -5.29 16.28
CA VAL A 360 -2.81 -6.31 17.25
C VAL A 360 -3.91 -7.33 17.50
N LYS A 361 -5.15 -6.90 17.69
CA LYS A 361 -6.30 -7.79 17.91
C LYS A 361 -6.58 -8.68 16.72
N VAL A 362 -6.59 -8.12 15.50
CA VAL A 362 -6.80 -8.89 14.27
C VAL A 362 -5.70 -9.96 14.14
N LEU A 363 -4.44 -9.57 14.27
CA LEU A 363 -3.33 -10.51 14.07
C LEU A 363 -3.22 -11.56 15.18
N THR A 364 -3.61 -11.22 16.40
CA THR A 364 -3.69 -12.19 17.51
C THR A 364 -4.74 -13.26 17.21
N ASN A 365 -5.92 -12.86 16.72
CA ASN A 365 -6.98 -13.81 16.38
C ASN A 365 -6.60 -14.71 15.20
N LEU A 366 -5.97 -14.16 14.18
CA LEU A 366 -5.47 -14.92 13.03
C LEU A 366 -4.31 -15.86 13.40
N GLY A 367 -3.45 -15.46 14.34
CA GLY A 367 -2.19 -16.15 14.61
C GLY A 367 -2.33 -17.58 15.15
N ALA A 368 -3.41 -17.91 15.85
CA ALA A 368 -3.56 -19.18 16.54
C ALA A 368 -4.19 -20.28 15.68
N GLN A 369 -5.24 -19.95 14.93
CA GLN A 369 -6.13 -20.93 14.29
C GLN A 369 -6.28 -20.77 12.78
N ASP A 370 -5.83 -19.66 12.20
CA ASP A 370 -6.00 -19.38 10.78
C ASP A 370 -5.30 -20.44 9.92
N LYS A 371 -6.09 -21.12 9.10
CA LYS A 371 -5.60 -22.12 8.14
C LYS A 371 -4.62 -21.54 7.12
N MET A 372 -4.69 -20.23 6.87
CA MET A 372 -3.74 -19.51 6.03
C MET A 372 -2.29 -19.69 6.51
N ASN A 373 -2.06 -19.90 7.81
CA ASN A 373 -0.72 -20.11 8.38
C ASN A 373 -0.02 -21.40 7.91
N GLU A 374 -0.70 -22.28 7.16
CA GLU A 374 -0.07 -23.40 6.46
C GLU A 374 0.66 -22.96 5.18
N TYR A 375 0.27 -21.83 4.63
CA TYR A 375 0.73 -21.33 3.34
C TYR A 375 1.54 -20.04 3.42
N VAL A 376 1.62 -19.42 4.60
CA VAL A 376 2.38 -18.18 4.81
C VAL A 376 3.15 -18.20 6.11
N THR A 377 4.23 -17.39 6.17
CA THR A 377 4.88 -17.05 7.43
C THR A 377 5.30 -15.59 7.45
N HIS A 378 5.16 -14.94 8.60
CA HIS A 378 5.59 -13.56 8.79
C HIS A 378 7.07 -13.53 9.11
N ILE A 379 7.89 -12.98 8.21
CA ILE A 379 9.35 -12.93 8.34
C ILE A 379 9.91 -11.54 8.59
N GLY A 380 9.07 -10.51 8.51
CA GLY A 380 9.43 -9.13 8.81
C GLY A 380 8.31 -8.40 9.53
N SER A 381 8.67 -7.40 10.33
CA SER A 381 7.73 -6.67 11.20
C SER A 381 8.20 -5.25 11.47
N GLY A 382 7.27 -4.30 11.48
CA GLY A 382 7.49 -2.93 11.92
C GLY A 382 6.19 -2.23 12.31
N LEU A 383 6.30 -1.25 13.19
CA LEU A 383 5.22 -0.32 13.53
C LEU A 383 5.76 1.10 13.50
N PHE A 384 5.13 1.94 12.72
CA PHE A 384 5.54 3.32 12.50
C PHE A 384 4.38 4.27 12.71
N ALA A 385 4.67 5.42 13.31
CA ALA A 385 3.77 6.54 13.41
C ALA A 385 4.01 7.45 12.19
N CYS A 386 3.07 7.46 11.24
CA CYS A 386 3.08 8.33 10.08
C CYS A 386 2.53 9.71 10.49
N PHE A 387 3.27 10.76 10.17
CA PHE A 387 2.87 12.13 10.49
C PHE A 387 1.55 12.51 9.81
N GLY A 388 0.88 13.56 10.29
CA GLY A 388 -0.13 14.28 9.51
C GLY A 388 0.47 14.85 8.23
N GLY A 389 -0.38 15.34 7.34
CA GLY A 389 0.07 16.00 6.13
C GLY A 389 0.85 17.30 6.41
N VAL A 390 1.56 17.78 5.41
CA VAL A 390 2.38 18.98 5.48
C VAL A 390 1.65 20.13 4.79
N LYS A 391 1.71 21.32 5.34
CA LYS A 391 1.23 22.54 4.69
C LYS A 391 2.39 23.30 4.04
N LYS A 392 2.11 24.11 3.03
CA LYS A 392 3.14 24.96 2.43
C LYS A 392 3.76 25.88 3.48
N GLY A 393 5.10 25.84 3.56
CA GLY A 393 5.88 26.58 4.57
C GLY A 393 6.22 25.80 5.82
N GLU A 394 5.62 24.63 6.01
CA GLU A 394 5.97 23.65 7.06
C GLU A 394 6.90 22.57 6.49
N TYR A 395 7.49 21.76 7.36
CA TYR A 395 8.25 20.58 6.96
C TYR A 395 7.73 19.31 7.65
N LEU A 396 8.02 18.18 7.05
CA LEU A 396 7.62 16.86 7.52
C LEU A 396 8.02 16.65 8.99
N GLY A 397 7.08 16.24 9.83
CA GLY A 397 7.33 15.98 11.25
C GLY A 397 7.64 17.22 12.10
N GLN A 398 7.42 18.43 11.62
CA GLN A 398 7.71 19.68 12.36
C GLN A 398 7.15 19.66 13.76
N LYS A 399 5.88 19.31 13.94
CA LYS A 399 5.22 19.26 15.26
C LYS A 399 5.86 18.30 16.26
N LEU A 400 6.58 17.28 15.80
CA LEU A 400 7.31 16.38 16.68
C LEU A 400 8.51 17.07 17.31
N PHE A 401 9.12 18.01 16.61
CA PHE A 401 10.32 18.74 17.06
C PHE A 401 10.00 20.08 17.76
N GLU A 402 8.79 20.55 17.74
CA GLU A 402 8.31 21.66 18.55
C GLU A 402 8.07 21.24 20.00
#